data_5c3c1a8fa5438051a93dd1111c6b04cf
#
_entry.id   5c3c1a8fa5438051a93dd1111c6b04cf
#
_cell.length_a   1.000
_cell.length_b   1.000
_cell.length_c   1.000
_cell.angle_alpha   90.00
_cell.angle_beta   90.00
_cell.angle_gamma   90.00
#
_symmetry.space_group_name_H-M   'P 1'
#
loop_
_entity.id
_entity.type
_entity.pdbx_description
1 polymer ?
#
loop_
_entity_poly.entity_id
_entity_poly.type
_entity_poly.pdbx_seq_one_letter_code
_entity_poly.pdbx_strand_id
1 'polypeptide(L)'
;MHRVYLDNNATTPVLPAVFEAMQVYFGEHFGNASSIHHHGQETRTAVERARESVATLLGCRSSEIVFTSGGTEADNLAIFGLVNSGQHVIGSTVEHHAVLNSCKHLETSGCEITYVPVDGLGRVDPDDVRRALRPTTRLITIMMANNETGVLQPVEEIGKVAAEADVYFHTDAVQAAGKVAIDVKRIGCDLLSISGHKMNAPQGVGALYVRKGASLRPMLYGGSHERSRRAGTENVPGIVALGKAAELAKEAFARGDLEQMSRMRDRLEQTILSEVESAAVNGQGARRVPNTSSIYFDCIEGEALVIALDLKGLAVSTGAACSSGAIEPSHVLTAMGMPPERARGSLRFSLGKQNTPEDVDFALSLIPPTVTRLRELSPIYNKKEAVSH
;
A
#
# COMPACT_ATOMS: atom_id res chain seq x y z
N MET A 1 23.34 -9.80 17.74
CA MET A 1 22.25 -10.67 17.26
C MET A 1 21.93 -10.25 15.83
N HIS A 2 21.92 -11.17 14.88
CA HIS A 2 21.51 -10.89 13.49
C HIS A 2 20.01 -10.55 13.49
N ARG A 3 19.62 -9.51 12.74
CA ARG A 3 18.22 -9.08 12.63
C ARG A 3 17.82 -8.94 11.17
N VAL A 4 16.72 -9.56 10.82
CA VAL A 4 16.13 -9.51 9.47
C VAL A 4 14.75 -8.84 9.55
N TYR A 5 14.51 -7.88 8.65
CA TYR A 5 13.26 -7.13 8.57
C TYR A 5 12.48 -7.55 7.31
N LEU A 6 11.37 -8.24 7.51
CA LEU A 6 10.43 -8.68 6.47
C LEU A 6 9.04 -8.05 6.64
N ASP A 7 8.99 -6.78 7.08
CA ASP A 7 7.74 -6.02 7.22
C ASP A 7 7.73 -4.73 6.39
N ASN A 8 8.27 -4.80 5.16
CA ASN A 8 8.40 -3.63 4.27
C ASN A 8 7.07 -3.07 3.75
N ASN A 9 5.95 -3.78 3.90
CA ASN A 9 4.63 -3.22 3.65
C ASN A 9 4.15 -2.29 4.78
N ALA A 10 4.68 -2.40 6.00
CA ALA A 10 4.40 -1.44 7.07
C ALA A 10 5.17 -0.13 6.86
N THR A 11 6.47 -0.20 6.61
CA THR A 11 7.35 0.91 6.21
C THR A 11 8.63 0.36 5.63
N THR A 12 9.36 1.16 4.86
CA THR A 12 10.67 0.77 4.33
C THR A 12 11.77 1.67 4.89
N PRO A 13 13.01 1.19 4.99
CA PRO A 13 14.15 2.06 5.30
C PRO A 13 14.35 3.08 4.17
N VAL A 14 14.82 4.26 4.53
CA VAL A 14 15.26 5.25 3.54
C VAL A 14 16.57 4.76 2.91
N LEU A 15 16.62 4.70 1.58
CA LEU A 15 17.85 4.29 0.89
C LEU A 15 18.96 5.34 1.06
N PRO A 16 20.25 4.93 1.14
CA PRO A 16 21.36 5.87 1.26
C PRO A 16 21.34 6.98 0.23
N ALA A 17 21.15 6.66 -1.05
CA ALA A 17 21.08 7.67 -2.13
C ALA A 17 19.88 8.62 -2.00
N VAL A 18 18.77 8.18 -1.37
CA VAL A 18 17.62 9.04 -1.06
C VAL A 18 17.96 9.97 0.10
N PHE A 19 18.62 9.45 1.15
CA PHE A 19 19.06 10.24 2.28
C PHE A 19 20.08 11.32 1.85
N GLU A 20 21.07 10.95 1.05
CA GLU A 20 22.07 11.87 0.48
C GLU A 20 21.41 13.00 -0.34
N ALA A 21 20.39 12.68 -1.14
CA ALA A 21 19.69 13.67 -1.95
C ALA A 21 18.89 14.68 -1.11
N MET A 22 18.32 14.24 0.04
CA MET A 22 17.46 15.10 0.85
C MET A 22 18.18 15.89 1.94
N GLN A 23 19.30 15.38 2.47
CA GLN A 23 19.93 15.93 3.69
C GLN A 23 20.39 17.39 3.53
N VAL A 24 20.82 17.80 2.34
CA VAL A 24 21.30 19.16 2.06
C VAL A 24 20.19 20.21 2.23
N TYR A 25 18.92 19.82 2.10
CA TYR A 25 17.76 20.70 2.26
C TYR A 25 17.37 20.96 3.73
N PHE A 26 18.05 20.35 4.69
CA PHE A 26 17.88 20.68 6.10
C PHE A 26 18.80 21.81 6.58
N GLY A 27 19.89 22.11 5.86
CA GLY A 27 20.88 23.07 6.29
C GLY A 27 21.36 24.01 5.19
N GLU A 28 21.89 23.49 4.09
CA GLU A 28 22.53 24.31 3.04
C GLU A 28 21.48 24.97 2.13
N HIS A 29 20.46 24.23 1.70
CA HIS A 29 19.43 24.66 0.75
C HIS A 29 18.06 24.80 1.44
N PHE A 30 17.98 25.54 2.53
CA PHE A 30 16.80 25.65 3.40
C PHE A 30 15.71 26.61 2.91
N GLY A 31 15.87 27.20 1.72
CA GLY A 31 14.98 28.26 1.23
C GLY A 31 13.51 27.83 1.12
N ASN A 32 12.58 28.77 1.32
CA ASN A 32 11.17 28.57 1.03
C ASN A 32 10.95 28.63 -0.48
N ALA A 33 10.39 27.57 -1.08
CA ALA A 33 10.19 27.46 -2.53
C ALA A 33 9.24 28.53 -3.12
N SER A 34 8.47 29.23 -2.28
CA SER A 34 7.62 30.35 -2.70
C SER A 34 8.36 31.69 -2.80
N SER A 35 9.59 31.78 -2.26
CA SER A 35 10.36 33.03 -2.27
C SER A 35 10.99 33.31 -3.63
N ILE A 36 11.08 34.61 -3.99
CA ILE A 36 11.62 35.06 -5.29
C ILE A 36 13.16 35.20 -5.31
N HIS A 37 13.80 35.19 -4.14
CA HIS A 37 15.26 35.30 -4.01
C HIS A 37 15.93 33.95 -4.32
N HIS A 38 17.27 33.98 -4.46
CA HIS A 38 18.10 32.85 -4.86
C HIS A 38 17.78 31.54 -4.11
N HIS A 39 17.77 31.57 -2.78
CA HIS A 39 17.47 30.36 -1.96
C HIS A 39 16.09 29.76 -2.25
N GLY A 40 15.07 30.59 -2.51
CA GLY A 40 13.75 30.12 -2.87
C GLY A 40 13.68 29.52 -4.28
N GLN A 41 14.40 30.10 -5.24
CA GLN A 41 14.46 29.60 -6.61
C GLN A 41 15.18 28.24 -6.69
N GLU A 42 16.22 28.07 -5.89
CA GLU A 42 16.97 26.82 -5.78
C GLU A 42 16.10 25.67 -5.27
N THR A 43 15.41 25.88 -4.13
CA THR A 43 14.49 24.89 -3.57
C THR A 43 13.28 24.62 -4.47
N ARG A 44 12.73 25.67 -5.12
CA ARG A 44 11.67 25.50 -6.12
C ARG A 44 12.10 24.61 -7.28
N THR A 45 13.31 24.81 -7.78
CA THR A 45 13.85 23.97 -8.85
C THR A 45 13.95 22.51 -8.41
N ALA A 46 14.36 22.25 -7.17
CA ALA A 46 14.44 20.91 -6.62
C ALA A 46 13.04 20.25 -6.49
N VAL A 47 12.05 21.00 -6.00
CA VAL A 47 10.65 20.53 -5.92
C VAL A 47 10.10 20.17 -7.30
N GLU A 48 10.32 21.01 -8.33
CA GLU A 48 9.82 20.73 -9.68
C GLU A 48 10.55 19.53 -10.32
N ARG A 49 11.85 19.34 -10.11
CA ARG A 49 12.57 18.13 -10.55
C ARG A 49 12.01 16.87 -9.90
N ALA A 50 11.78 16.90 -8.58
CA ALA A 50 11.17 15.79 -7.86
C ALA A 50 9.77 15.46 -8.41
N ARG A 51 9.00 16.50 -8.75
CA ARG A 51 7.68 16.36 -9.38
C ARG A 51 7.76 15.68 -10.74
N GLU A 52 8.75 16.03 -11.56
CA GLU A 52 9.01 15.38 -12.85
C GLU A 52 9.37 13.90 -12.69
N SER A 53 10.18 13.56 -11.69
CA SER A 53 10.57 12.17 -11.40
C SER A 53 9.35 11.33 -11.00
N VAL A 54 8.50 11.83 -10.11
CA VAL A 54 7.24 11.18 -9.71
C VAL A 54 6.29 11.04 -10.92
N ALA A 55 6.13 12.10 -11.71
CA ALA A 55 5.28 12.07 -12.91
C ALA A 55 5.77 11.04 -13.94
N THR A 56 7.09 10.93 -14.09
CA THR A 56 7.71 9.93 -14.98
C THR A 56 7.46 8.50 -14.52
N LEU A 57 7.49 8.25 -13.20
CA LEU A 57 7.18 6.94 -12.63
C LEU A 57 5.73 6.53 -12.89
N LEU A 58 4.77 7.48 -12.85
CA LEU A 58 3.35 7.24 -13.02
C LEU A 58 2.85 7.35 -14.47
N GLY A 59 3.70 7.79 -15.41
CA GLY A 59 3.33 7.97 -16.83
C GLY A 59 2.44 9.21 -17.09
N CYS A 60 2.55 10.26 -16.26
CA CYS A 60 1.74 11.48 -16.34
C CYS A 60 2.58 12.74 -16.56
N ARG A 61 1.94 13.91 -16.54
CA ARG A 61 2.61 15.21 -16.59
C ARG A 61 2.92 15.70 -15.17
N SER A 62 4.00 16.44 -14.99
CA SER A 62 4.34 17.04 -13.70
C SER A 62 3.23 17.94 -13.14
N SER A 63 2.48 18.63 -14.00
CA SER A 63 1.32 19.46 -13.60
C SER A 63 0.15 18.68 -12.99
N GLU A 64 0.14 17.36 -13.11
CA GLU A 64 -0.88 16.44 -12.59
C GLU A 64 -0.49 15.83 -11.23
N ILE A 65 0.70 16.15 -10.71
CA ILE A 65 1.15 15.71 -9.38
C ILE A 65 0.86 16.80 -8.33
N VAL A 66 0.30 16.38 -7.20
CA VAL A 66 0.07 17.17 -5.99
C VAL A 66 0.79 16.49 -4.84
N PHE A 67 1.76 17.15 -4.21
CA PHE A 67 2.44 16.60 -3.04
C PHE A 67 1.57 16.67 -1.80
N THR A 68 1.63 15.62 -0.99
CA THR A 68 0.88 15.43 0.25
C THR A 68 1.82 14.98 1.37
N SER A 69 1.33 14.86 2.59
CA SER A 69 2.11 14.32 3.72
C SER A 69 2.20 12.78 3.72
N GLY A 70 1.50 12.10 2.84
CA GLY A 70 1.50 10.64 2.74
C GLY A 70 0.26 10.10 2.04
N GLY A 71 0.13 8.76 1.99
CA GLY A 71 -1.00 8.09 1.35
C GLY A 71 -2.35 8.46 1.96
N THR A 72 -2.44 8.51 3.28
CA THR A 72 -3.70 8.87 3.96
C THR A 72 -4.21 10.26 3.57
N GLU A 73 -3.34 11.27 3.50
CA GLU A 73 -3.75 12.59 3.01
C GLU A 73 -4.15 12.54 1.53
N ALA A 74 -3.42 11.78 0.70
CA ALA A 74 -3.72 11.64 -0.72
C ALA A 74 -5.09 11.00 -0.95
N ASP A 75 -5.41 9.90 -0.25
CA ASP A 75 -6.70 9.21 -0.31
C ASP A 75 -7.84 10.12 0.17
N ASN A 76 -7.64 10.79 1.30
CA ASN A 76 -8.63 11.73 1.84
C ASN A 76 -8.87 12.90 0.85
N LEU A 77 -7.81 13.48 0.27
CA LEU A 77 -7.92 14.55 -0.71
C LEU A 77 -8.67 14.09 -1.97
N ALA A 78 -8.41 12.86 -2.44
CA ALA A 78 -9.13 12.27 -3.57
C ALA A 78 -10.62 12.13 -3.28
N ILE A 79 -10.97 11.57 -2.11
CA ILE A 79 -12.36 11.26 -1.74
C ILE A 79 -13.14 12.53 -1.40
N PHE A 80 -12.68 13.30 -0.41
CA PHE A 80 -13.39 14.51 0.05
C PHE A 80 -13.32 15.66 -0.95
N GLY A 81 -12.28 15.69 -1.79
CA GLY A 81 -12.13 16.70 -2.84
C GLY A 81 -13.12 16.56 -3.98
N LEU A 82 -13.69 15.36 -4.20
CA LEU A 82 -14.61 15.07 -5.30
C LEU A 82 -16.07 14.90 -4.89
N VAL A 83 -16.32 14.32 -3.71
CA VAL A 83 -17.65 13.87 -3.30
C VAL A 83 -18.39 14.95 -2.49
N ASN A 84 -19.67 15.13 -2.77
CA ASN A 84 -20.60 16.00 -2.04
C ASN A 84 -21.70 15.17 -1.38
N SER A 85 -22.38 15.73 -0.39
CA SER A 85 -23.59 15.15 0.21
C SER A 85 -24.63 14.76 -0.86
N GLY A 86 -25.30 13.64 -0.67
CA GLY A 86 -26.30 13.09 -1.60
C GLY A 86 -25.70 12.33 -2.78
N GLN A 87 -24.37 12.26 -2.91
CA GLN A 87 -23.70 11.48 -3.97
C GLN A 87 -23.35 10.08 -3.48
N HIS A 88 -23.12 9.17 -4.43
CA HIS A 88 -22.78 7.78 -4.20
C HIS A 88 -21.31 7.50 -4.49
N VAL A 89 -20.68 6.66 -3.67
CA VAL A 89 -19.29 6.17 -3.82
C VAL A 89 -19.31 4.65 -3.85
N ILE A 90 -18.52 4.08 -4.74
CA ILE A 90 -18.26 2.64 -4.80
C ILE A 90 -16.81 2.40 -4.31
N GLY A 91 -16.66 1.60 -3.26
CA GLY A 91 -15.36 1.12 -2.76
C GLY A 91 -15.34 -0.40 -2.72
N SER A 92 -14.22 -1.01 -2.32
CA SER A 92 -14.15 -2.45 -2.07
C SER A 92 -14.12 -2.77 -0.57
N THR A 93 -14.50 -4.01 -0.23
CA THR A 93 -14.44 -4.52 1.15
C THR A 93 -13.00 -4.68 1.68
N VAL A 94 -11.99 -4.62 0.81
CA VAL A 94 -10.56 -4.86 1.14
C VAL A 94 -9.70 -3.61 1.10
N GLU A 95 -10.32 -2.42 1.04
CA GLU A 95 -9.60 -1.15 1.03
C GLU A 95 -8.78 -0.92 2.31
N HIS A 96 -7.73 -0.09 2.19
CA HIS A 96 -7.03 0.41 3.35
C HIS A 96 -7.94 1.29 4.23
N HIS A 97 -7.70 1.32 5.55
CA HIS A 97 -8.49 2.12 6.49
C HIS A 97 -8.56 3.63 6.15
N ALA A 98 -7.56 4.17 5.45
CA ALA A 98 -7.60 5.55 4.96
C ALA A 98 -8.77 5.79 3.99
N VAL A 99 -9.12 4.79 3.18
CA VAL A 99 -10.28 4.82 2.26
C VAL A 99 -11.56 4.43 3.00
N LEU A 100 -11.56 3.30 3.73
CA LEU A 100 -12.76 2.81 4.43
C LEU A 100 -13.31 3.83 5.43
N ASN A 101 -12.45 4.43 6.26
CA ASN A 101 -12.87 5.40 7.25
C ASN A 101 -13.30 6.73 6.63
N SER A 102 -12.71 7.13 5.50
CA SER A 102 -13.17 8.28 4.72
C SER A 102 -14.56 8.05 4.14
N CYS A 103 -14.82 6.86 3.60
CA CYS A 103 -16.15 6.48 3.12
C CYS A 103 -17.17 6.44 4.25
N LYS A 104 -16.85 5.84 5.41
CA LYS A 104 -17.71 5.84 6.61
C LYS A 104 -18.02 7.27 7.09
N HIS A 105 -17.05 8.17 7.01
CA HIS A 105 -17.30 9.58 7.35
C HIS A 105 -18.26 10.24 6.36
N LEU A 106 -18.14 9.94 5.06
CA LEU A 106 -19.09 10.45 4.04
C LEU A 106 -20.52 9.96 4.28
N GLU A 107 -20.73 8.73 4.78
CA GLU A 107 -22.06 8.23 5.18
C GLU A 107 -22.70 9.13 6.22
N THR A 108 -21.93 9.57 7.24
CA THR A 108 -22.44 10.51 8.26
C THR A 108 -22.77 11.90 7.69
N SER A 109 -22.26 12.21 6.50
CA SER A 109 -22.50 13.47 5.78
C SER A 109 -23.59 13.35 4.70
N GLY A 110 -24.33 12.22 4.69
CA GLY A 110 -25.45 11.98 3.79
C GLY A 110 -25.06 11.47 2.39
N CYS A 111 -23.86 10.88 2.24
CA CYS A 111 -23.51 10.14 1.02
C CYS A 111 -23.95 8.68 1.14
N GLU A 112 -24.17 8.04 -0.01
CA GLU A 112 -24.41 6.61 -0.09
C GLU A 112 -23.10 5.90 -0.44
N ILE A 113 -22.77 4.79 0.23
CA ILE A 113 -21.57 4.00 -0.06
C ILE A 113 -21.96 2.56 -0.40
N THR A 114 -21.39 2.04 -1.47
CA THR A 114 -21.47 0.61 -1.79
C THR A 114 -20.09 -0.01 -1.74
N TYR A 115 -19.91 -1.02 -0.91
CA TYR A 115 -18.69 -1.81 -0.86
C TYR A 115 -18.88 -3.07 -1.70
N VAL A 116 -18.19 -3.16 -2.84
CA VAL A 116 -18.20 -4.37 -3.67
C VAL A 116 -17.40 -5.48 -3.00
N PRO A 117 -17.85 -6.74 -3.09
CA PRO A 117 -17.15 -7.87 -2.52
C PRO A 117 -15.88 -8.21 -3.32
N VAL A 118 -15.10 -9.14 -2.76
CA VAL A 118 -13.97 -9.80 -3.44
C VAL A 118 -14.21 -11.30 -3.51
N ASP A 119 -13.56 -11.96 -4.45
CA ASP A 119 -13.51 -13.41 -4.54
C ASP A 119 -12.61 -14.03 -3.43
N GLY A 120 -12.57 -15.36 -3.34
CA GLY A 120 -11.71 -16.07 -2.39
C GLY A 120 -10.21 -15.83 -2.59
N LEU A 121 -9.81 -15.22 -3.72
CA LEU A 121 -8.44 -14.78 -3.99
C LEU A 121 -8.18 -13.32 -3.58
N GLY A 122 -9.22 -12.60 -3.15
CA GLY A 122 -9.15 -11.19 -2.75
C GLY A 122 -9.26 -10.21 -3.91
N ARG A 123 -9.83 -10.60 -5.07
CA ARG A 123 -10.00 -9.75 -6.25
C ARG A 123 -11.43 -9.25 -6.37
N VAL A 124 -11.57 -7.99 -6.71
CA VAL A 124 -12.84 -7.37 -7.13
C VAL A 124 -13.21 -7.86 -8.54
N ASP A 125 -14.47 -8.19 -8.76
CA ASP A 125 -15.02 -8.40 -10.10
C ASP A 125 -15.45 -7.04 -10.69
N PRO A 126 -14.90 -6.60 -11.86
CA PRO A 126 -15.33 -5.38 -12.51
C PRO A 126 -16.84 -5.32 -12.82
N ASP A 127 -17.49 -6.47 -13.00
CA ASP A 127 -18.93 -6.52 -13.22
C ASP A 127 -19.71 -6.21 -11.92
N ASP A 128 -19.17 -6.51 -10.74
CA ASP A 128 -19.77 -6.05 -9.47
C ASP A 128 -19.72 -4.52 -9.37
N VAL A 129 -18.63 -3.90 -9.79
CA VAL A 129 -18.52 -2.44 -9.86
C VAL A 129 -19.57 -1.88 -10.84
N ARG A 130 -19.72 -2.49 -12.01
CA ARG A 130 -20.74 -2.08 -13.01
C ARG A 130 -22.16 -2.20 -12.46
N ARG A 131 -22.49 -3.27 -11.77
CA ARG A 131 -23.79 -3.48 -11.13
C ARG A 131 -24.09 -2.51 -9.99
N ALA A 132 -23.05 -2.01 -9.31
CA ALA A 132 -23.19 -1.06 -8.21
C ALA A 132 -23.41 0.39 -8.69
N LEU A 133 -23.22 0.70 -9.96
CA LEU A 133 -23.41 2.06 -10.51
C LEU A 133 -24.84 2.55 -10.32
N ARG A 134 -24.98 3.82 -9.96
CA ARG A 134 -26.25 4.56 -9.79
C ARG A 134 -26.16 5.91 -10.50
N PRO A 135 -27.28 6.56 -10.82
CA PRO A 135 -27.25 7.92 -11.39
C PRO A 135 -26.54 8.95 -10.51
N THR A 136 -26.48 8.70 -9.19
CA THR A 136 -25.79 9.54 -8.22
C THR A 136 -24.33 9.15 -7.98
N THR A 137 -23.81 8.10 -8.65
CA THR A 137 -22.42 7.66 -8.47
C THR A 137 -21.47 8.75 -8.94
N ARG A 138 -20.60 9.19 -8.03
CA ARG A 138 -19.61 10.23 -8.29
C ARG A 138 -18.20 9.69 -8.37
N LEU A 139 -17.88 8.66 -7.55
CA LEU A 139 -16.54 8.15 -7.39
C LEU A 139 -16.57 6.62 -7.28
N ILE A 140 -15.65 5.98 -8.00
CA ILE A 140 -15.21 4.61 -7.76
C ILE A 140 -13.83 4.71 -7.13
N THR A 141 -13.59 4.03 -5.99
CA THR A 141 -12.30 3.99 -5.30
C THR A 141 -11.94 2.56 -4.98
N ILE A 142 -10.98 2.00 -5.72
CA ILE A 142 -10.51 0.61 -5.59
C ILE A 142 -8.99 0.63 -5.56
N MET A 143 -8.38 0.05 -4.52
CA MET A 143 -6.94 -0.02 -4.38
C MET A 143 -6.29 -0.82 -5.51
N MET A 144 -5.05 -0.47 -5.88
CA MET A 144 -4.33 -1.20 -6.94
C MET A 144 -3.69 -2.49 -6.43
N ALA A 145 -3.20 -2.49 -5.18
CA ALA A 145 -2.57 -3.65 -4.55
C ALA A 145 -2.94 -3.71 -3.07
N ASN A 146 -3.37 -4.87 -2.61
CA ASN A 146 -3.71 -5.03 -1.20
C ASN A 146 -2.46 -5.08 -0.31
N ASN A 147 -2.49 -4.37 0.80
CA ASN A 147 -1.36 -4.24 1.73
C ASN A 147 -1.09 -5.49 2.58
N GLU A 148 -2.06 -6.41 2.70
CA GLU A 148 -1.93 -7.63 3.49
C GLU A 148 -1.54 -8.83 2.62
N THR A 149 -2.26 -9.06 1.52
CA THR A 149 -2.06 -10.22 0.64
C THR A 149 -1.13 -9.95 -0.54
N GLY A 150 -0.94 -8.67 -0.89
CA GLY A 150 -0.21 -8.26 -2.09
C GLY A 150 -1.02 -8.43 -3.39
N VAL A 151 -2.26 -8.88 -3.34
CA VAL A 151 -3.09 -9.15 -4.52
C VAL A 151 -3.34 -7.87 -5.30
N LEU A 152 -3.13 -7.95 -6.62
CA LEU A 152 -3.38 -6.87 -7.57
C LEU A 152 -4.84 -6.88 -8.03
N GLN A 153 -5.49 -5.72 -7.97
CA GLN A 153 -6.85 -5.53 -8.43
C GLN A 153 -6.89 -5.26 -9.95
N PRO A 154 -7.99 -5.56 -10.64
CA PRO A 154 -8.16 -5.35 -12.08
C PRO A 154 -8.47 -3.87 -12.41
N VAL A 155 -7.55 -2.96 -12.03
CA VAL A 155 -7.76 -1.51 -12.11
C VAL A 155 -7.93 -0.98 -13.54
N GLU A 156 -7.37 -1.67 -14.55
CA GLU A 156 -7.53 -1.28 -15.95
C GLU A 156 -8.95 -1.56 -16.45
N GLU A 157 -9.54 -2.69 -16.04
CA GLU A 157 -10.92 -3.06 -16.35
C GLU A 157 -11.91 -2.15 -15.61
N ILE A 158 -11.63 -1.84 -14.34
CA ILE A 158 -12.43 -0.90 -13.53
C ILE A 158 -12.36 0.51 -14.11
N GLY A 159 -11.20 0.96 -14.59
CA GLY A 159 -11.05 2.24 -15.27
C GLY A 159 -11.92 2.36 -16.51
N LYS A 160 -12.09 1.26 -17.28
CA LYS A 160 -13.03 1.22 -18.42
C LYS A 160 -14.48 1.37 -17.95
N VAL A 161 -14.87 0.66 -16.88
CA VAL A 161 -16.22 0.79 -16.30
C VAL A 161 -16.50 2.22 -15.87
N ALA A 162 -15.54 2.88 -15.21
CA ALA A 162 -15.65 4.26 -14.77
C ALA A 162 -15.79 5.24 -15.96
N ALA A 163 -14.98 5.05 -17.01
CA ALA A 163 -15.01 5.87 -18.21
C ALA A 163 -16.33 5.72 -18.99
N GLU A 164 -16.86 4.50 -19.13
CA GLU A 164 -18.15 4.21 -19.76
C GLU A 164 -19.32 4.89 -19.02
N ALA A 165 -19.22 5.02 -17.70
CA ALA A 165 -20.25 5.62 -16.85
C ALA A 165 -20.06 7.13 -16.61
N ASP A 166 -18.98 7.74 -17.10
CA ASP A 166 -18.59 9.14 -16.83
C ASP A 166 -18.46 9.42 -15.31
N VAL A 167 -17.87 8.49 -14.57
CA VAL A 167 -17.66 8.54 -13.12
C VAL A 167 -16.18 8.66 -12.83
N TYR A 168 -15.78 9.45 -11.83
CA TYR A 168 -14.38 9.53 -11.41
C TYR A 168 -13.87 8.20 -10.87
N PHE A 169 -12.64 7.87 -11.23
CA PHE A 169 -11.93 6.69 -10.71
C PHE A 169 -10.66 7.08 -9.94
N HIS A 170 -10.64 6.74 -8.66
CA HIS A 170 -9.47 6.81 -7.78
C HIS A 170 -8.93 5.42 -7.50
N THR A 171 -7.61 5.28 -7.45
CA THR A 171 -6.94 4.07 -7.00
C THR A 171 -5.86 4.37 -5.96
N ASP A 172 -5.94 3.73 -4.78
CA ASP A 172 -4.83 3.70 -3.82
C ASP A 172 -3.73 2.78 -4.36
N ALA A 173 -2.64 3.38 -4.86
CA ALA A 173 -1.48 2.67 -5.37
C ALA A 173 -0.30 2.65 -4.39
N VAL A 174 -0.53 2.95 -3.11
CA VAL A 174 0.51 3.03 -2.07
C VAL A 174 1.33 1.74 -2.00
N GLN A 175 0.72 0.58 -2.14
CA GLN A 175 1.44 -0.70 -2.14
C GLN A 175 1.91 -1.15 -3.53
N ALA A 176 1.47 -0.50 -4.60
CA ALA A 176 1.85 -0.81 -5.98
C ALA A 176 3.04 0.01 -6.47
N ALA A 177 3.11 1.29 -6.09
CA ALA A 177 4.14 2.22 -6.54
C ALA A 177 5.56 1.71 -6.19
N GLY A 178 6.43 1.70 -7.20
CA GLY A 178 7.79 1.18 -7.08
C GLY A 178 7.93 -0.35 -7.03
N LYS A 179 6.80 -1.10 -7.08
CA LYS A 179 6.76 -2.56 -7.05
C LYS A 179 6.16 -3.16 -8.33
N VAL A 180 5.28 -2.44 -8.99
CA VAL A 180 4.75 -2.79 -10.32
C VAL A 180 4.77 -1.56 -11.22
N ALA A 181 4.84 -1.77 -12.53
CA ALA A 181 4.78 -0.68 -13.49
C ALA A 181 3.39 -0.03 -13.47
N ILE A 182 3.36 1.29 -13.35
CA ILE A 182 2.14 2.09 -13.34
C ILE A 182 2.12 2.98 -14.59
N ASP A 183 1.00 2.98 -15.29
CA ASP A 183 0.67 3.94 -16.34
C ASP A 183 -0.76 4.41 -16.12
N VAL A 184 -0.90 5.61 -15.58
CA VAL A 184 -2.23 6.18 -15.23
C VAL A 184 -3.16 6.32 -16.45
N LYS A 185 -2.60 6.43 -17.66
CA LYS A 185 -3.38 6.50 -18.89
C LYS A 185 -3.96 5.15 -19.28
N ARG A 186 -3.16 4.08 -19.10
CA ARG A 186 -3.59 2.70 -19.34
C ARG A 186 -4.61 2.26 -18.32
N ILE A 187 -4.41 2.63 -17.04
CA ILE A 187 -5.37 2.39 -15.97
C ILE A 187 -6.67 3.17 -16.22
N GLY A 188 -6.59 4.37 -16.80
CA GLY A 188 -7.75 5.24 -17.01
C GLY A 188 -8.26 5.89 -15.72
N CYS A 189 -7.42 6.00 -14.69
CA CYS A 189 -7.83 6.64 -13.44
C CYS A 189 -7.76 8.17 -13.52
N ASP A 190 -8.59 8.84 -12.74
CA ASP A 190 -8.60 10.29 -12.56
C ASP A 190 -7.67 10.72 -11.42
N LEU A 191 -7.56 9.86 -10.40
CA LEU A 191 -6.72 10.10 -9.22
C LEU A 191 -5.99 8.81 -8.84
N LEU A 192 -4.74 8.98 -8.34
CA LEU A 192 -3.93 7.86 -7.85
C LEU A 192 -3.06 8.33 -6.69
N SER A 193 -3.16 7.62 -5.56
CA SER A 193 -2.42 7.91 -4.33
C SER A 193 -1.14 7.11 -4.23
N ILE A 194 -0.03 7.76 -3.80
CA ILE A 194 1.23 7.12 -3.43
C ILE A 194 1.77 7.63 -2.11
N SER A 195 2.61 6.84 -1.45
CA SER A 195 3.26 7.20 -0.18
C SER A 195 4.76 6.92 -0.23
N GLY A 196 5.57 7.91 0.16
CA GLY A 196 7.03 7.84 0.07
C GLY A 196 7.63 6.71 0.90
N HIS A 197 7.15 6.51 2.13
CA HIS A 197 7.72 5.50 3.02
C HIS A 197 7.45 4.04 2.60
N LYS A 198 6.65 3.80 1.57
CA LYS A 198 6.49 2.48 0.95
C LYS A 198 7.43 2.27 -0.25
N MET A 199 8.15 3.35 -0.64
CA MET A 199 9.06 3.39 -1.79
C MET A 199 10.50 3.75 -1.40
N ASN A 200 10.89 3.52 -0.14
CA ASN A 200 12.21 3.87 0.39
C ASN A 200 12.51 5.38 0.47
N ALA A 201 11.50 6.23 0.52
CA ALA A 201 11.58 7.62 0.96
C ALA A 201 11.16 7.76 2.43
N PRO A 202 11.35 8.91 3.09
CA PRO A 202 10.94 9.08 4.48
C PRO A 202 9.42 9.09 4.65
N GLN A 203 8.99 8.87 5.88
CA GLN A 203 7.63 9.15 6.32
C GLN A 203 7.35 10.66 6.19
N GLY A 204 6.07 11.05 6.12
CA GLY A 204 5.68 12.46 6.06
C GLY A 204 5.73 13.07 4.65
N VAL A 205 5.79 12.25 3.60
CA VAL A 205 5.67 12.68 2.20
C VAL A 205 4.91 11.64 1.37
N GLY A 206 4.05 12.12 0.47
CA GLY A 206 3.32 11.34 -0.52
C GLY A 206 2.94 12.21 -1.70
N ALA A 207 2.18 11.67 -2.62
CA ALA A 207 1.63 12.42 -3.73
C ALA A 207 0.28 11.85 -4.19
N LEU A 208 -0.54 12.75 -4.73
CA LEU A 208 -1.75 12.44 -5.45
C LEU A 208 -1.56 12.84 -6.93
N TYR A 209 -1.71 11.87 -7.83
CA TYR A 209 -1.95 12.17 -9.23
C TYR A 209 -3.38 12.67 -9.39
N VAL A 210 -3.57 13.76 -10.13
CA VAL A 210 -4.87 14.37 -10.43
C VAL A 210 -4.92 14.64 -11.93
N ARG A 211 -5.73 13.89 -12.67
CA ARG A 211 -5.89 14.03 -14.12
C ARG A 211 -6.26 15.48 -14.48
N LYS A 212 -5.66 16.00 -15.54
CA LYS A 212 -5.99 17.33 -16.04
C LYS A 212 -7.50 17.42 -16.33
N GLY A 213 -8.17 18.41 -15.74
CA GLY A 213 -9.61 18.64 -15.86
C GLY A 213 -10.43 18.04 -14.72
N ALA A 214 -9.87 17.20 -13.84
CA ALA A 214 -10.58 16.78 -12.64
C ALA A 214 -10.75 17.97 -11.68
N SER A 215 -12.00 18.20 -11.26
CA SER A 215 -12.38 19.31 -10.37
C SER A 215 -12.21 18.88 -8.92
N LEU A 216 -10.98 19.04 -8.40
CA LEU A 216 -10.62 18.68 -7.03
C LEU A 216 -10.70 19.91 -6.12
N ARG A 217 -11.51 19.82 -5.06
CA ARG A 217 -11.58 20.84 -3.99
C ARG A 217 -10.43 20.60 -3.00
N PRO A 218 -9.77 21.67 -2.50
CA PRO A 218 -8.75 21.50 -1.47
C PRO A 218 -9.40 21.08 -0.14
N MET A 219 -8.66 20.26 0.63
CA MET A 219 -9.00 19.93 2.02
C MET A 219 -8.28 20.85 3.02
N LEU A 220 -7.08 21.30 2.66
CA LEU A 220 -6.28 22.23 3.45
C LEU A 220 -6.35 23.61 2.79
N TYR A 221 -6.73 24.61 3.58
CA TYR A 221 -6.89 25.98 3.14
C TYR A 221 -5.71 26.85 3.65
N GLY A 222 -5.21 27.75 2.80
CA GLY A 222 -4.07 28.63 3.10
C GLY A 222 -3.51 29.26 1.84
N GLY A 223 -2.19 29.37 1.73
CA GLY A 223 -1.50 29.86 0.53
C GLY A 223 -1.76 28.97 -0.70
N SER A 224 -1.58 29.54 -1.89
CA SER A 224 -1.90 28.88 -3.18
C SER A 224 -0.83 27.88 -3.65
N HIS A 225 -0.25 27.11 -2.71
CA HIS A 225 0.68 26.03 -3.01
C HIS A 225 -0.02 24.90 -3.78
N GLU A 226 0.76 24.05 -4.42
CA GLU A 226 0.23 22.92 -5.22
C GLU A 226 -0.92 23.34 -6.17
N ARG A 227 -0.79 24.53 -6.76
CA ARG A 227 -1.80 25.10 -7.67
C ARG A 227 -3.18 25.25 -7.02
N SER A 228 -3.20 25.69 -5.75
CA SER A 228 -4.40 25.85 -4.92
C SER A 228 -5.16 24.53 -4.61
N ARG A 229 -4.50 23.38 -4.81
CA ARG A 229 -5.09 22.07 -4.49
C ARG A 229 -4.73 21.60 -3.08
N ARG A 230 -3.58 22.06 -2.55
CA ARG A 230 -3.11 21.71 -1.21
C ARG A 230 -2.25 22.86 -0.67
N ALA A 231 -2.74 23.53 0.35
CA ALA A 231 -2.04 24.63 0.98
C ALA A 231 -0.97 24.15 1.99
N GLY A 232 -0.05 25.03 2.34
CA GLY A 232 1.03 24.80 3.30
C GLY A 232 2.40 24.79 2.65
N THR A 233 3.41 25.27 3.38
CA THR A 233 4.79 25.31 2.92
C THR A 233 5.25 23.91 2.53
N GLU A 234 5.92 23.79 1.40
CA GLU A 234 6.39 22.52 0.84
C GLU A 234 7.43 21.87 1.76
N ASN A 235 7.26 20.57 2.02
CA ASN A 235 8.26 19.72 2.67
C ASN A 235 9.39 19.41 1.68
N VAL A 236 10.26 20.40 1.39
CA VAL A 236 11.30 20.30 0.36
C VAL A 236 12.15 19.02 0.52
N PRO A 237 12.73 18.73 1.72
CA PRO A 237 13.52 17.52 1.89
C PRO A 237 12.74 16.24 1.57
N GLY A 238 11.51 16.12 2.07
CA GLY A 238 10.66 14.95 1.82
C GLY A 238 10.26 14.81 0.34
N ILE A 239 9.96 15.94 -0.33
CA ILE A 239 9.61 15.95 -1.76
C ILE A 239 10.79 15.51 -2.61
N VAL A 240 12.00 16.03 -2.34
CA VAL A 240 13.23 15.62 -3.03
C VAL A 240 13.50 14.13 -2.81
N ALA A 241 13.34 13.67 -1.58
CA ALA A 241 13.47 12.25 -1.25
C ALA A 241 12.48 11.37 -2.04
N LEU A 242 11.21 11.78 -2.15
CA LEU A 242 10.20 11.06 -2.94
C LEU A 242 10.55 11.04 -4.43
N GLY A 243 11.04 12.17 -4.98
CA GLY A 243 11.52 12.25 -6.36
C GLY A 243 12.68 11.29 -6.61
N LYS A 244 13.68 11.26 -5.72
CA LYS A 244 14.82 10.35 -5.82
C LYS A 244 14.42 8.89 -5.69
N ALA A 245 13.50 8.58 -4.78
CA ALA A 245 12.94 7.23 -4.66
C ALA A 245 12.20 6.77 -5.93
N ALA A 246 11.48 7.69 -6.59
CA ALA A 246 10.81 7.41 -7.87
C ALA A 246 11.81 7.12 -9.01
N GLU A 247 12.93 7.85 -9.09
CA GLU A 247 14.02 7.55 -10.04
C GLU A 247 14.57 6.14 -9.81
N LEU A 248 14.95 5.83 -8.57
CA LEU A 248 15.51 4.53 -8.20
C LEU A 248 14.52 3.38 -8.39
N ALA A 249 13.22 3.63 -8.24
CA ALA A 249 12.20 2.64 -8.56
C ALA A 249 12.15 2.34 -10.06
N LYS A 250 12.21 3.37 -10.91
CA LYS A 250 12.24 3.21 -12.36
C LYS A 250 13.49 2.47 -12.83
N GLU A 251 14.65 2.77 -12.26
CA GLU A 251 15.89 2.05 -12.53
C GLU A 251 15.80 0.57 -12.13
N ALA A 252 15.18 0.27 -10.99
CA ALA A 252 14.98 -1.10 -10.51
C ALA A 252 14.10 -1.93 -11.47
N PHE A 253 13.07 -1.31 -12.07
CA PHE A 253 12.30 -1.95 -13.14
C PHE A 253 13.19 -2.32 -14.35
N ALA A 254 14.06 -1.41 -14.77
CA ALA A 254 14.94 -1.63 -15.93
C ALA A 254 16.02 -2.70 -15.66
N ARG A 255 16.46 -2.87 -14.41
CA ARG A 255 17.47 -3.89 -14.03
C ARG A 255 16.89 -5.27 -13.75
N GLY A 256 15.56 -5.41 -13.61
CA GLY A 256 14.93 -6.68 -13.25
C GLY A 256 15.06 -7.03 -11.76
N ASP A 257 15.27 -6.04 -10.87
CA ASP A 257 15.42 -6.26 -9.42
C ASP A 257 14.14 -6.87 -8.81
N LEU A 258 12.98 -6.62 -9.41
CA LEU A 258 11.69 -7.12 -8.94
C LEU A 258 11.50 -8.61 -9.20
N GLU A 259 12.06 -9.14 -10.28
CA GLU A 259 12.06 -10.57 -10.57
C GLU A 259 12.89 -11.35 -9.54
N GLN A 260 14.02 -10.76 -9.09
CA GLN A 260 14.81 -11.35 -8.01
C GLN A 260 14.01 -11.36 -6.69
N MET A 261 13.34 -10.25 -6.36
CA MET A 261 12.48 -10.15 -5.18
C MET A 261 11.33 -11.17 -5.22
N SER A 262 10.70 -11.35 -6.39
CA SER A 262 9.68 -12.40 -6.59
C SER A 262 10.24 -13.79 -6.33
N ARG A 263 11.42 -14.11 -6.86
CA ARG A 263 12.07 -15.43 -6.63
C ARG A 263 12.36 -15.67 -5.16
N MET A 264 12.82 -14.66 -4.42
CA MET A 264 13.03 -14.77 -2.97
C MET A 264 11.73 -15.00 -2.21
N ARG A 265 10.67 -14.25 -2.54
CA ARG A 265 9.34 -14.44 -1.98
C ARG A 265 8.78 -15.83 -2.27
N ASP A 266 8.88 -16.30 -3.51
CA ASP A 266 8.38 -17.61 -3.94
C ASP A 266 9.15 -18.74 -3.24
N ARG A 267 10.48 -18.60 -3.07
CA ARG A 267 11.29 -19.53 -2.30
C ARG A 267 10.84 -19.60 -0.84
N LEU A 268 10.60 -18.45 -0.20
CA LEU A 268 10.07 -18.40 1.17
C LEU A 268 8.75 -19.16 1.28
N GLU A 269 7.80 -18.89 0.39
CA GLU A 269 6.50 -19.56 0.35
C GLU A 269 6.64 -21.07 0.17
N GLN A 270 7.33 -21.50 -0.88
CA GLN A 270 7.45 -22.92 -1.24
C GLN A 270 8.08 -23.74 -0.12
N THR A 271 9.15 -23.21 0.51
CA THR A 271 9.80 -23.89 1.61
C THR A 271 8.91 -23.98 2.84
N ILE A 272 8.23 -22.88 3.23
CA ILE A 272 7.28 -22.92 4.35
C ILE A 272 6.18 -23.95 4.09
N LEU A 273 5.59 -23.96 2.89
CA LEU A 273 4.52 -24.89 2.55
C LEU A 273 4.97 -26.35 2.51
N SER A 274 6.24 -26.63 2.22
CA SER A 274 6.79 -27.98 2.22
C SER A 274 7.19 -28.48 3.61
N GLU A 275 7.56 -27.60 4.52
CA GLU A 275 8.08 -27.96 5.85
C GLU A 275 7.05 -27.78 6.97
N VAL A 276 5.98 -27.00 6.73
CA VAL A 276 4.95 -26.70 7.73
C VAL A 276 3.61 -27.22 7.26
N GLU A 277 3.16 -28.31 7.84
CA GLU A 277 1.83 -28.85 7.59
C GLU A 277 0.72 -27.85 7.94
N SER A 278 -0.42 -27.93 7.27
CA SER A 278 -1.59 -27.08 7.52
C SER A 278 -1.25 -25.58 7.48
N ALA A 279 -0.37 -25.20 6.55
CA ALA A 279 -0.10 -23.81 6.16
C ALA A 279 -0.52 -23.60 4.69
N ALA A 280 -1.04 -22.42 4.35
CA ALA A 280 -1.29 -22.07 2.95
C ALA A 280 -1.20 -20.55 2.74
N VAL A 281 -1.03 -20.16 1.46
CA VAL A 281 -0.89 -18.75 1.06
C VAL A 281 -2.28 -18.14 0.82
N ASN A 282 -2.54 -17.00 1.45
CA ASN A 282 -3.74 -16.20 1.20
C ASN A 282 -3.64 -15.52 -0.16
N GLY A 283 -4.66 -15.71 -1.01
CA GLY A 283 -4.65 -15.18 -2.38
C GLY A 283 -3.73 -15.97 -3.34
N GLN A 284 -3.42 -17.25 -3.02
CA GLN A 284 -2.64 -18.11 -3.91
C GLN A 284 -3.31 -18.24 -5.27
N GLY A 285 -2.54 -18.06 -6.36
CA GLY A 285 -3.05 -18.10 -7.74
C GLY A 285 -3.47 -16.72 -8.29
N ALA A 286 -3.68 -15.71 -7.46
CA ALA A 286 -3.85 -14.35 -7.92
C ALA A 286 -2.52 -13.70 -8.35
N ARG A 287 -2.57 -12.69 -9.24
CA ARG A 287 -1.43 -11.82 -9.49
C ARG A 287 -1.17 -10.98 -8.24
N ARG A 288 0.10 -10.92 -7.81
CA ARG A 288 0.50 -10.21 -6.60
C ARG A 288 1.70 -9.30 -6.87
N VAL A 289 1.90 -8.31 -5.99
CA VAL A 289 3.16 -7.57 -5.96
C VAL A 289 4.33 -8.52 -5.67
N PRO A 290 5.55 -8.22 -6.17
CA PRO A 290 6.67 -9.18 -6.11
C PRO A 290 7.16 -9.47 -4.69
N ASN A 291 6.90 -8.58 -3.73
CA ASN A 291 7.54 -8.58 -2.43
C ASN A 291 6.71 -9.18 -1.29
N THR A 292 5.43 -9.50 -1.51
CA THR A 292 4.48 -9.80 -0.42
C THR A 292 4.02 -11.25 -0.47
N SER A 293 4.08 -11.92 0.67
CA SER A 293 3.46 -13.20 0.96
C SER A 293 2.62 -13.10 2.22
N SER A 294 1.39 -13.59 2.18
CA SER A 294 0.51 -13.75 3.33
C SER A 294 0.23 -15.23 3.53
N ILE A 295 0.64 -15.79 4.66
CA ILE A 295 0.54 -17.23 4.93
C ILE A 295 -0.22 -17.44 6.24
N TYR A 296 -1.26 -18.28 6.22
CA TYR A 296 -1.89 -18.71 7.46
C TYR A 296 -1.27 -20.01 7.97
N PHE A 297 -1.27 -20.15 9.28
CA PHE A 297 -0.80 -21.33 10.00
C PHE A 297 -1.94 -21.82 10.91
N ASP A 298 -2.51 -22.98 10.60
CA ASP A 298 -3.59 -23.54 11.42
C ASP A 298 -3.15 -23.78 12.86
N CYS A 299 -4.06 -23.54 13.80
CA CYS A 299 -3.91 -23.77 15.25
C CYS A 299 -2.86 -22.88 15.92
N ILE A 300 -2.55 -21.72 15.36
CA ILE A 300 -1.63 -20.72 15.93
C ILE A 300 -2.29 -19.34 15.95
N GLU A 301 -2.02 -18.58 17.01
CA GLU A 301 -2.28 -17.15 17.05
C GLU A 301 -1.12 -16.40 16.39
N GLY A 302 -1.41 -15.60 15.36
CA GLY A 302 -0.40 -14.89 14.58
C GLY A 302 0.44 -13.92 15.42
N GLU A 303 -0.14 -13.24 16.39
CA GLU A 303 0.61 -12.35 17.30
C GLU A 303 1.65 -13.12 18.12
N ALA A 304 1.30 -14.31 18.62
CA ALA A 304 2.25 -15.14 19.34
C ALA A 304 3.43 -15.55 18.44
N LEU A 305 3.15 -15.84 17.16
CA LEU A 305 4.20 -16.19 16.20
C LEU A 305 5.06 -14.96 15.85
N VAL A 306 4.47 -13.76 15.67
CA VAL A 306 5.22 -12.51 15.46
C VAL A 306 6.18 -12.26 16.63
N ILE A 307 5.70 -12.32 17.87
CA ILE A 307 6.52 -12.10 19.08
C ILE A 307 7.65 -13.13 19.17
N ALA A 308 7.32 -14.42 18.95
CA ALA A 308 8.33 -15.50 19.03
C ALA A 308 9.44 -15.37 17.96
N LEU A 309 9.10 -14.87 16.76
CA LEU A 309 10.06 -14.63 15.69
C LEU A 309 10.88 -13.36 15.95
N ASP A 310 10.26 -12.28 16.45
CA ASP A 310 10.97 -11.03 16.78
C ASP A 310 12.03 -11.23 17.87
N LEU A 311 11.70 -12.01 18.91
CA LEU A 311 12.67 -12.39 19.96
C LEU A 311 13.89 -13.14 19.40
N LYS A 312 13.76 -13.79 18.24
CA LYS A 312 14.85 -14.47 17.52
C LYS A 312 15.51 -13.60 16.45
N GLY A 313 15.06 -12.35 16.28
CA GLY A 313 15.61 -11.38 15.33
C GLY A 313 14.93 -11.32 13.97
N LEU A 314 13.75 -11.91 13.80
CA LEU A 314 12.97 -11.84 12.55
C LEU A 314 11.71 -10.99 12.74
N ALA A 315 11.68 -9.80 12.15
CA ALA A 315 10.53 -8.90 12.17
C ALA A 315 9.58 -9.20 11.02
N VAL A 316 8.33 -9.53 11.35
CA VAL A 316 7.20 -9.81 10.44
C VAL A 316 5.92 -9.18 10.99
N SER A 317 4.79 -9.29 10.29
CA SER A 317 3.51 -8.70 10.73
C SER A 317 2.36 -9.69 10.60
N THR A 318 1.27 -9.51 11.36
CA THR A 318 -0.01 -10.20 11.11
C THR A 318 -0.75 -9.64 9.89
N GLY A 319 -0.32 -8.51 9.34
CA GLY A 319 -1.01 -7.84 8.24
C GLY A 319 -2.11 -6.88 8.71
N ALA A 320 -2.94 -7.29 9.66
CA ALA A 320 -3.90 -6.40 10.29
C ALA A 320 -3.16 -5.36 11.15
N ALA A 321 -3.33 -4.07 10.84
CA ALA A 321 -2.81 -3.02 11.72
C ALA A 321 -3.53 -3.11 13.06
N CYS A 322 -2.78 -3.32 14.14
CA CYS A 322 -3.30 -3.25 15.52
C CYS A 322 -3.78 -1.84 15.81
N SER A 323 -5.02 -1.52 15.44
CA SER A 323 -5.71 -0.34 15.90
C SER A 323 -6.47 -0.77 17.17
N SER A 324 -6.00 -0.33 18.34
CA SER A 324 -6.76 -0.38 19.61
C SER A 324 -6.82 -1.68 20.43
N GLY A 325 -5.84 -2.57 20.40
CA GLY A 325 -5.73 -3.61 21.46
C GLY A 325 -6.81 -4.72 21.47
N ALA A 326 -7.72 -4.74 20.52
CA ALA A 326 -8.65 -5.84 20.30
C ALA A 326 -8.10 -6.74 19.19
N ILE A 327 -8.05 -8.05 19.44
CA ILE A 327 -7.63 -9.07 18.48
C ILE A 327 -8.78 -9.32 17.48
N GLU A 328 -9.09 -8.34 16.65
CA GLU A 328 -10.05 -8.55 15.57
C GLU A 328 -9.35 -9.21 14.37
N PRO A 329 -10.01 -10.21 13.73
CA PRO A 329 -9.45 -10.81 12.51
C PRO A 329 -9.37 -9.76 11.40
N SER A 330 -8.39 -9.91 10.51
CA SER A 330 -8.24 -9.04 9.35
C SER A 330 -9.55 -8.91 8.56
N HIS A 331 -10.01 -7.68 8.33
CA HIS A 331 -11.18 -7.43 7.49
C HIS A 331 -10.97 -7.90 6.05
N VAL A 332 -9.73 -7.85 5.55
CA VAL A 332 -9.34 -8.33 4.22
C VAL A 332 -9.55 -9.84 4.12
N LEU A 333 -8.95 -10.60 5.05
CA LEU A 333 -9.06 -12.05 5.05
C LEU A 333 -10.49 -12.53 5.32
N THR A 334 -11.23 -11.80 6.16
CA THR A 334 -12.66 -12.05 6.40
C THR A 334 -13.48 -11.80 5.14
N ALA A 335 -13.21 -10.72 4.41
CA ALA A 335 -13.87 -10.41 3.13
C ALA A 335 -13.58 -11.47 2.05
N MET A 336 -12.42 -12.13 2.11
CA MET A 336 -12.07 -13.28 1.25
C MET A 336 -12.78 -14.58 1.65
N GLY A 337 -13.65 -14.57 2.67
CA GLY A 337 -14.38 -15.75 3.16
C GLY A 337 -13.55 -16.64 4.09
N MET A 338 -12.42 -16.15 4.62
CA MET A 338 -11.59 -16.94 5.52
C MET A 338 -12.22 -17.04 6.91
N PRO A 339 -12.25 -18.25 7.53
CA PRO A 339 -12.69 -18.40 8.92
C PRO A 339 -11.84 -17.54 9.87
N PRO A 340 -12.47 -16.94 10.92
CA PRO A 340 -11.79 -16.05 11.85
C PRO A 340 -10.52 -16.63 12.49
N GLU A 341 -10.52 -17.94 12.79
CA GLU A 341 -9.38 -18.63 13.38
C GLU A 341 -8.17 -18.65 12.43
N ARG A 342 -8.40 -18.88 11.14
CA ARG A 342 -7.33 -18.85 10.12
C ARG A 342 -6.87 -17.43 9.84
N ALA A 343 -7.80 -16.46 9.81
CA ALA A 343 -7.46 -15.05 9.63
C ALA A 343 -6.54 -14.58 10.76
N ARG A 344 -6.81 -14.95 12.03
CA ARG A 344 -5.93 -14.66 13.17
C ARG A 344 -4.58 -15.37 13.10
N GLY A 345 -4.51 -16.57 12.53
CA GLY A 345 -3.29 -17.33 12.35
C GLY A 345 -2.45 -16.91 11.14
N SER A 346 -2.78 -15.80 10.47
CA SER A 346 -2.10 -15.35 9.27
C SER A 346 -0.95 -14.39 9.57
N LEU A 347 0.20 -14.59 8.89
CA LEU A 347 1.33 -13.69 8.91
C LEU A 347 1.58 -13.14 7.51
N ARG A 348 1.97 -11.86 7.48
CA ARG A 348 2.48 -11.21 6.28
C ARG A 348 4.01 -11.12 6.34
N PHE A 349 4.65 -11.59 5.29
CA PHE A 349 6.06 -11.41 5.00
C PHE A 349 6.19 -10.45 3.84
N SER A 350 6.92 -9.37 4.01
CA SER A 350 7.12 -8.40 2.94
C SER A 350 8.58 -8.00 2.82
N LEU A 351 9.20 -8.44 1.73
CA LEU A 351 10.59 -8.18 1.41
C LEU A 351 10.80 -6.72 0.98
N GLY A 352 12.01 -6.22 1.18
CA GLY A 352 12.46 -4.91 0.72
C GLY A 352 13.72 -5.01 -0.14
N LYS A 353 14.16 -3.90 -0.71
CA LYS A 353 15.38 -3.83 -1.54
C LYS A 353 16.66 -4.20 -0.79
N GLN A 354 16.65 -4.12 0.53
CA GLN A 354 17.78 -4.47 1.39
C GLN A 354 17.90 -5.97 1.68
N ASN A 355 16.83 -6.74 1.42
CA ASN A 355 16.84 -8.17 1.75
C ASN A 355 17.62 -8.98 0.73
N THR A 356 18.34 -9.99 1.24
CA THR A 356 19.19 -10.89 0.49
C THR A 356 18.67 -12.33 0.54
N PRO A 357 19.17 -13.25 -0.29
CA PRO A 357 18.87 -14.68 -0.17
C PRO A 357 19.21 -15.27 1.21
N GLU A 358 20.25 -14.77 1.85
CA GLU A 358 20.69 -15.19 3.21
C GLU A 358 19.68 -14.75 4.27
N ASP A 359 19.00 -13.60 4.10
CA ASP A 359 17.89 -13.18 4.97
C ASP A 359 16.71 -14.15 4.87
N VAL A 360 16.42 -14.65 3.66
CA VAL A 360 15.39 -15.67 3.44
C VAL A 360 15.80 -16.99 4.11
N ASP A 361 17.07 -17.42 4.00
CA ASP A 361 17.58 -18.60 4.66
C ASP A 361 17.48 -18.48 6.17
N PHE A 362 17.82 -17.32 6.72
CA PHE A 362 17.66 -17.04 8.15
C PHE A 362 16.20 -17.14 8.58
N ALA A 363 15.28 -16.54 7.85
CA ALA A 363 13.85 -16.63 8.13
C ALA A 363 13.35 -18.09 8.11
N LEU A 364 13.74 -18.86 7.09
CA LEU A 364 13.38 -20.26 6.94
C LEU A 364 13.95 -21.15 8.07
N SER A 365 15.14 -20.84 8.58
CA SER A 365 15.70 -21.54 9.72
C SER A 365 14.91 -21.35 11.02
N LEU A 366 14.13 -20.26 11.13
CA LEU A 366 13.39 -19.89 12.34
C LEU A 366 11.90 -20.26 12.28
N ILE A 367 11.26 -20.11 11.11
CA ILE A 367 9.79 -20.20 11.01
C ILE A 367 9.29 -21.62 11.32
N PRO A 368 9.75 -22.73 10.67
CA PRO A 368 9.19 -24.05 10.91
C PRO A 368 9.34 -24.51 12.38
N PRO A 369 10.53 -24.42 13.03
CA PRO A 369 10.66 -24.87 14.41
C PRO A 369 9.86 -23.99 15.40
N THR A 370 9.64 -22.70 15.07
CA THR A 370 8.83 -21.84 15.94
C THR A 370 7.34 -22.18 15.81
N VAL A 371 6.85 -22.48 14.61
CA VAL A 371 5.49 -22.96 14.36
C VAL A 371 5.24 -24.27 15.10
N THR A 372 6.13 -25.26 14.97
CA THR A 372 6.04 -26.54 15.70
C THR A 372 5.95 -26.32 17.21
N ARG A 373 6.83 -25.49 17.75
CA ARG A 373 6.85 -25.20 19.19
C ARG A 373 5.57 -24.54 19.69
N LEU A 374 5.00 -23.60 18.94
CA LEU A 374 3.74 -22.93 19.31
C LEU A 374 2.54 -23.87 19.21
N ARG A 375 2.53 -24.79 18.24
CA ARG A 375 1.49 -25.82 18.12
C ARG A 375 1.51 -26.80 19.29
N GLU A 376 2.67 -27.24 19.74
CA GLU A 376 2.80 -28.08 20.95
C GLU A 376 2.17 -27.45 22.19
N LEU A 377 2.21 -26.13 22.28
CA LEU A 377 1.63 -25.35 23.37
C LEU A 377 0.14 -25.00 23.16
N SER A 378 -0.41 -25.23 21.95
CA SER A 378 -1.76 -24.86 21.60
C SER A 378 -2.78 -25.93 22.04
N PRO A 379 -3.75 -25.59 22.90
CA PRO A 379 -4.80 -26.53 23.29
C PRO A 379 -5.68 -26.99 22.11
N ILE A 380 -5.75 -26.18 21.04
CA ILE A 380 -6.56 -26.44 19.85
C ILE A 380 -5.87 -27.50 18.98
N TYR A 381 -4.55 -27.47 18.87
CA TYR A 381 -3.77 -28.44 18.10
C TYR A 381 -3.85 -29.84 18.73
N ASN A 382 -3.65 -29.94 20.04
CA ASN A 382 -3.71 -31.19 20.79
C ASN A 382 -5.09 -31.88 20.70
N LYS A 383 -6.18 -31.09 20.61
CA LYS A 383 -7.54 -31.65 20.39
C LYS A 383 -7.74 -32.21 18.99
N LYS A 384 -7.14 -31.64 17.96
CA LYS A 384 -7.22 -32.14 16.57
C LYS A 384 -6.49 -33.47 16.41
N GLU A 385 -5.30 -33.63 16.97
CA GLU A 385 -4.57 -34.91 16.96
C GLU A 385 -5.31 -36.01 17.72
N ALA A 386 -5.93 -35.70 18.85
CA ALA A 386 -6.70 -36.68 19.63
C ALA A 386 -7.99 -37.16 18.93
N VAL A 387 -8.51 -36.43 17.95
CA VAL A 387 -9.70 -36.81 17.14
C VAL A 387 -9.29 -37.58 15.86
N SER A 388 -8.00 -37.49 15.47
CA SER A 388 -7.45 -38.14 14.27
C SER A 388 -6.91 -39.55 14.53
N HIS A 389 -6.91 -40.01 15.77
CA HIS A 389 -6.58 -41.34 16.27
C HIS A 389 -7.81 -42.00 16.88
#